data_fd562ec60ebab75d5a9cc540d66b87db
#
_entry.id   fd562ec60ebab75d5a9cc540d66b87db
#
_cell.length_a   1.000
_cell.length_b   1.000
_cell.length_c   1.000
_cell.angle_alpha   90.00
_cell.angle_beta   90.00
_cell.angle_gamma   90.00
#
_symmetry.space_group_name_H-M   'P 1'
#
loop_
_entity.id
_entity.type
_entity.pdbx_description
1 polymer ?
#
loop_
_entity_poly.entity_id
_entity_poly.type
_entity_poly.pdbx_seq_one_letter_code
_entity_poly.pdbx_strand_id
1 'polypeptide(L)'
;AVLTATMGDAAFLLLAAEPKTGLLIFALGAVVGALTGYVVDFFHGKSYLQGNSKIKIEFQKLKKTFVSRFNFFWSLIFLPGFIIGLLVASQVDVDKLFNIPKDYSLVSFIGLSGAILSIFMWSLNPLSDFQCSTDRTRSFVPRVVDTTNFVTLWVICGFLMFELFMYFTSIDLKAFFNIWLPLVPLVAILFGFLPGCGPQIIVTTFYLNGYIPLSAEIGNAISNDGDALFPAIALAPKAAIIATLYSAVPAIIFAYSFMFFLE
;
A
#
# COMPACT_ATOMS: atom_id res chain seq x y z
N ALA A 1 -12.44 -8.36 3.85
CA ALA A 1 -12.62 -7.35 4.90
C ALA A 1 -11.34 -6.61 5.31
N VAL A 2 -10.25 -6.83 4.64
CA VAL A 2 -8.93 -6.41 5.17
C VAL A 2 -8.28 -5.32 4.31
N LEU A 3 -8.82 -5.03 3.15
CA LEU A 3 -8.20 -4.07 2.22
C LEU A 3 -8.54 -2.62 2.55
N THR A 4 -9.51 -2.39 3.41
CA THR A 4 -10.00 -1.05 3.71
C THR A 4 -9.10 -0.34 4.72
N ALA A 5 -8.77 0.91 4.40
CA ALA A 5 -8.22 1.89 5.32
C ALA A 5 -6.76 1.72 5.74
N THR A 6 -5.91 1.37 4.82
CA THR A 6 -4.47 1.52 5.04
C THR A 6 -3.99 2.82 4.41
N MET A 7 -3.93 3.87 5.21
CA MET A 7 -3.36 5.16 4.77
C MET A 7 -1.85 5.10 4.56
N GLY A 8 -1.24 4.03 4.21
CA GLY A 8 0.17 3.92 3.85
C GLY A 8 1.07 5.11 4.25
N ASP A 9 1.91 5.56 3.33
CA ASP A 9 2.85 6.68 3.55
C ASP A 9 2.14 8.04 3.72
N ALA A 10 0.95 8.21 3.18
CA ALA A 10 0.15 9.42 3.35
C ALA A 10 -0.27 9.64 4.81
N ALA A 11 -0.45 8.57 5.60
CA ALA A 11 -0.74 8.70 7.03
C ALA A 11 0.40 9.38 7.79
N PHE A 12 1.64 9.06 7.46
CA PHE A 12 2.80 9.69 8.08
C PHE A 12 2.92 11.16 7.70
N LEU A 13 2.68 11.49 6.44
CA LEU A 13 2.66 12.88 5.97
C LEU A 13 1.60 13.69 6.71
N LEU A 14 0.38 13.16 6.81
CA LEU A 14 -0.72 13.82 7.48
C LEU A 14 -0.49 13.93 8.98
N LEU A 15 -0.02 12.88 9.66
CA LEU A 15 0.31 12.89 11.08
C LEU A 15 1.44 13.88 11.41
N ALA A 16 2.41 14.05 10.50
CA ALA A 16 3.51 15.00 10.70
C ALA A 16 3.05 16.45 10.55
N ALA A 17 2.17 16.73 9.58
CA ALA A 17 1.67 18.09 9.31
C ALA A 17 0.51 18.48 10.23
N GLU A 18 -0.49 17.61 10.37
CA GLU A 18 -1.71 17.82 11.16
C GLU A 18 -2.01 16.61 12.04
N PRO A 19 -1.38 16.47 13.23
CA PRO A 19 -1.51 15.27 14.07
C PRO A 19 -2.95 14.94 14.48
N LYS A 20 -3.77 15.96 14.73
CA LYS A 20 -5.17 15.77 15.15
C LYS A 20 -6.02 15.20 14.02
N THR A 21 -5.92 15.78 12.84
CA THR A 21 -6.61 15.32 11.63
C THR A 21 -6.12 13.94 11.21
N GLY A 22 -4.81 13.71 11.22
CA GLY A 22 -4.21 12.42 10.90
C GLY A 22 -4.69 11.31 11.84
N LEU A 23 -4.73 11.56 13.18
CA LEU A 23 -5.25 10.60 14.15
C LEU A 23 -6.74 10.32 13.94
N LEU A 24 -7.53 11.35 13.66
CA LEU A 24 -8.96 11.20 13.40
C LEU A 24 -9.19 10.30 12.18
N ILE A 25 -8.53 10.58 11.07
CA ILE A 25 -8.69 9.82 9.83
C ILE A 25 -8.20 8.37 10.02
N PHE A 26 -7.08 8.19 10.73
CA PHE A 26 -6.56 6.85 11.03
C PHE A 26 -7.52 6.03 11.88
N ALA A 27 -8.06 6.64 12.95
CA ALA A 27 -9.04 5.97 13.82
C ALA A 27 -10.35 5.67 13.06
N LEU A 28 -10.83 6.65 12.27
CA LEU A 28 -12.02 6.48 11.43
C LEU A 28 -11.84 5.34 10.45
N GLY A 29 -10.72 5.30 9.74
CA GLY A 29 -10.40 4.24 8.79
C GLY A 29 -10.39 2.86 9.43
N ALA A 30 -9.74 2.72 10.59
CA ALA A 30 -9.69 1.45 11.32
C ALA A 30 -11.09 0.96 11.75
N VAL A 31 -11.92 1.88 12.28
CA VAL A 31 -13.30 1.56 12.69
C VAL A 31 -14.16 1.20 11.49
N VAL A 32 -14.12 2.01 10.43
CA VAL A 32 -14.90 1.80 9.20
C VAL A 32 -14.50 0.50 8.53
N GLY A 33 -13.20 0.21 8.44
CA GLY A 33 -12.69 -1.05 7.89
C GLY A 33 -13.18 -2.27 8.65
N ALA A 34 -13.11 -2.23 9.99
CA ALA A 34 -13.61 -3.31 10.84
C ALA A 34 -15.13 -3.52 10.68
N LEU A 35 -15.90 -2.43 10.69
CA LEU A 35 -17.35 -2.48 10.51
C LEU A 35 -17.76 -3.01 9.13
N THR A 36 -17.10 -2.53 8.07
CA THR A 36 -17.35 -2.99 6.71
C THR A 36 -17.06 -4.48 6.59
N GLY A 37 -15.94 -4.94 7.14
CA GLY A 37 -15.61 -6.36 7.17
C GLY A 37 -16.65 -7.18 7.91
N TYR A 38 -17.10 -6.73 9.07
CA TYR A 38 -18.15 -7.41 9.83
C TYR A 38 -19.48 -7.50 9.05
N VAL A 39 -19.89 -6.41 8.42
CA VAL A 39 -21.11 -6.36 7.61
C VAL A 39 -21.03 -7.32 6.42
N VAL A 40 -19.91 -7.33 5.70
CA VAL A 40 -19.71 -8.26 4.57
C VAL A 40 -19.74 -9.70 5.04
N ASP A 41 -19.07 -10.03 6.15
CA ASP A 41 -19.09 -11.39 6.71
C ASP A 41 -20.48 -11.81 7.21
N PHE A 42 -21.27 -10.87 7.72
CA PHE A 42 -22.64 -11.12 8.16
C PHE A 42 -23.58 -11.48 7.00
N PHE A 43 -23.48 -10.76 5.87
CA PHE A 43 -24.37 -10.99 4.72
C PHE A 43 -23.94 -12.15 3.82
N HIS A 44 -22.64 -12.39 3.66
CA HIS A 44 -22.10 -13.36 2.70
C HIS A 44 -21.46 -14.58 3.34
N GLY A 45 -21.29 -14.57 4.66
CA GLY A 45 -20.61 -15.63 5.40
C GLY A 45 -19.08 -15.53 5.36
N LYS A 46 -18.43 -16.15 6.34
CA LYS A 46 -16.96 -16.05 6.55
C LYS A 46 -16.10 -16.67 5.44
N SER A 47 -16.67 -17.46 4.55
CA SER A 47 -15.97 -18.08 3.42
C SER A 47 -16.11 -17.30 2.11
N TYR A 48 -16.84 -16.20 2.11
CA TYR A 48 -17.00 -15.35 0.94
C TYR A 48 -15.66 -14.76 0.52
N LEU A 49 -15.32 -14.87 -0.73
CA LEU A 49 -14.03 -14.44 -1.31
C LEU A 49 -12.80 -15.26 -0.84
N GLN A 50 -12.97 -16.32 -0.09
CA GLN A 50 -11.87 -17.27 0.06
C GLN A 50 -11.61 -17.92 -1.30
N GLY A 51 -10.49 -17.55 -1.91
CA GLY A 51 -10.06 -18.12 -3.18
C GLY A 51 -10.02 -19.64 -3.10
N ASN A 52 -10.60 -20.32 -4.06
CA ASN A 52 -10.44 -21.76 -4.23
C ASN A 52 -8.96 -22.04 -4.57
N SER A 53 -8.12 -22.12 -3.56
CA SER A 53 -6.69 -22.47 -3.68
C SER A 53 -6.49 -23.95 -4.04
N LYS A 54 -7.28 -24.46 -5.01
CA LYS A 54 -7.07 -25.76 -5.64
C LYS A 54 -6.23 -25.67 -6.90
N ILE A 55 -5.35 -24.69 -7.03
CA ILE A 55 -4.26 -24.76 -7.97
C ILE A 55 -3.16 -25.57 -7.30
N LYS A 56 -3.24 -26.89 -7.40
CA LYS A 56 -2.11 -27.77 -7.21
C LYS A 56 -1.15 -27.58 -8.37
N ILE A 57 -0.31 -26.56 -8.27
CA ILE A 57 0.83 -26.43 -9.14
C ILE A 57 1.91 -27.34 -8.54
N GLU A 58 2.18 -28.43 -9.22
CA GLU A 58 3.24 -29.39 -8.89
C GLU A 58 4.58 -28.73 -9.25
N PHE A 59 5.19 -28.05 -8.28
CA PHE A 59 6.47 -27.35 -8.50
C PHE A 59 7.65 -28.28 -8.28
N GLN A 60 8.50 -28.35 -9.29
CA GLN A 60 9.84 -28.96 -9.19
C GLN A 60 10.62 -28.33 -8.02
N LYS A 61 11.18 -29.21 -7.17
CA LYS A 61 12.10 -28.86 -6.10
C LYS A 61 13.36 -28.20 -6.67
N LEU A 62 13.33 -26.88 -6.88
CA LEU A 62 14.55 -26.13 -7.17
C LEU A 62 15.48 -26.18 -5.96
N LYS A 63 16.77 -26.37 -6.22
CA LYS A 63 17.83 -26.66 -5.26
C LYS A 63 17.76 -25.77 -4.00
N LYS A 64 17.36 -26.38 -2.91
CA LYS A 64 17.19 -25.82 -1.57
C LYS A 64 18.46 -25.12 -1.01
N THR A 65 19.63 -25.40 -1.56
CA THR A 65 20.93 -24.94 -1.03
C THR A 65 21.33 -23.54 -1.52
N PHE A 66 20.91 -23.12 -2.71
CA PHE A 66 21.29 -21.83 -3.28
C PHE A 66 20.48 -20.68 -2.64
N VAL A 67 19.19 -20.88 -2.48
CA VAL A 67 18.27 -19.90 -1.86
C VAL A 67 18.64 -19.60 -0.41
N SER A 68 19.15 -20.60 0.35
CA SER A 68 19.53 -20.41 1.76
C SER A 68 20.69 -19.41 1.96
N ARG A 69 21.64 -19.31 1.01
CA ARG A 69 22.73 -18.32 1.10
C ARG A 69 22.24 -16.90 0.86
N PHE A 70 21.30 -16.72 -0.07
CA PHE A 70 20.72 -15.40 -0.34
C PHE A 70 19.84 -14.91 0.80
N ASN A 71 19.18 -15.80 1.55
CA ASN A 71 18.42 -15.42 2.74
C ASN A 71 19.29 -14.73 3.80
N PHE A 72 20.55 -15.13 3.92
CA PHE A 72 21.50 -14.48 4.81
C PHE A 72 21.82 -13.04 4.35
N PHE A 73 22.15 -12.85 3.08
CA PHE A 73 22.39 -11.51 2.51
C PHE A 73 21.13 -10.63 2.58
N TRP A 74 19.98 -11.22 2.33
CA TRP A 74 18.70 -10.52 2.46
C TRP A 74 18.50 -10.01 3.90
N SER A 75 18.71 -10.85 4.90
CA SER A 75 18.59 -10.48 6.29
C SER A 75 19.58 -9.38 6.69
N LEU A 76 20.77 -9.36 6.09
CA LEU A 76 21.79 -8.32 6.31
C LEU A 76 21.35 -6.95 5.79
N ILE A 77 20.56 -6.90 4.72
CA ILE A 77 20.01 -5.64 4.18
C ILE A 77 18.68 -5.29 4.87
N PHE A 78 17.85 -6.28 5.16
CA PHE A 78 16.54 -6.06 5.77
C PHE A 78 16.62 -5.42 7.15
N LEU A 79 17.56 -5.83 7.99
CA LEU A 79 17.65 -5.35 9.37
C LEU A 79 18.02 -3.85 9.45
N PRO A 80 19.06 -3.35 8.77
CA PRO A 80 19.28 -1.91 8.67
C PRO A 80 18.19 -1.19 7.89
N GLY A 81 17.63 -1.79 6.84
CA GLY A 81 16.49 -1.23 6.09
C GLY A 81 15.26 -1.03 6.97
N PHE A 82 14.95 -1.98 7.84
CA PHE A 82 13.85 -1.88 8.79
C PHE A 82 14.06 -0.74 9.81
N ILE A 83 15.29 -0.64 10.36
CA ILE A 83 15.63 0.44 11.31
C ILE A 83 15.54 1.81 10.62
N ILE A 84 16.10 1.94 9.41
CA ILE A 84 16.02 3.17 8.62
C ILE A 84 14.56 3.49 8.27
N GLY A 85 13.76 2.50 7.88
CA GLY A 85 12.34 2.68 7.61
C GLY A 85 11.58 3.22 8.82
N LEU A 86 11.87 2.73 10.04
CA LEU A 86 11.29 3.27 11.28
C LEU A 86 11.73 4.72 11.55
N LEU A 87 12.99 5.05 11.29
CA LEU A 87 13.50 6.42 11.46
C LEU A 87 12.84 7.38 10.46
N VAL A 88 12.74 7.00 9.20
CA VAL A 88 12.04 7.78 8.15
C VAL A 88 10.57 7.95 8.49
N ALA A 89 9.90 6.89 8.92
CA ALA A 89 8.50 6.94 9.36
C ALA A 89 8.30 7.87 10.57
N SER A 90 9.32 8.00 11.42
CA SER A 90 9.34 8.94 12.54
C SER A 90 9.77 10.36 12.15
N GLN A 91 9.82 10.67 10.85
CA GLN A 91 10.25 11.96 10.30
C GLN A 91 11.70 12.35 10.69
N VAL A 92 12.53 11.38 11.01
CA VAL A 92 13.96 11.60 11.31
C VAL A 92 14.73 11.62 9.99
N ASP A 93 15.46 12.70 9.76
CA ASP A 93 16.37 12.81 8.60
C ASP A 93 17.62 11.95 8.86
N VAL A 94 17.60 10.76 8.32
CA VAL A 94 18.66 9.75 8.52
C VAL A 94 20.00 10.22 7.97
N ASP A 95 20.01 10.91 6.84
CA ASP A 95 21.22 11.36 6.20
C ASP A 95 21.92 12.45 7.05
N LYS A 96 21.15 13.31 7.72
CA LYS A 96 21.69 14.27 8.70
C LYS A 96 22.16 13.58 9.98
N LEU A 97 21.43 12.57 10.46
CA LEU A 97 21.79 11.83 11.68
C LEU A 97 23.16 11.16 11.56
N PHE A 98 23.48 10.64 10.38
CA PHE A 98 24.75 9.99 10.08
C PHE A 98 25.81 10.91 9.44
N ASN A 99 25.56 12.24 9.37
CA ASN A 99 26.45 13.23 8.75
C ASN A 99 26.87 12.85 7.32
N ILE A 100 25.96 12.36 6.52
CA ILE A 100 26.22 11.93 5.14
C ILE A 100 26.29 13.18 4.24
N PRO A 101 27.29 13.27 3.34
CA PRO A 101 27.37 14.36 2.39
C PRO A 101 26.10 14.47 1.53
N LYS A 102 25.67 15.70 1.21
CA LYS A 102 24.41 15.96 0.47
C LYS A 102 24.32 15.28 -0.90
N ASP A 103 25.45 14.89 -1.47
CA ASP A 103 25.51 14.22 -2.77
C ASP A 103 25.16 12.71 -2.68
N TYR A 104 25.06 12.18 -1.46
CA TYR A 104 24.76 10.77 -1.19
C TYR A 104 23.59 10.66 -0.24
N SER A 105 22.74 9.65 -0.46
CA SER A 105 21.66 9.30 0.47
C SER A 105 21.77 7.84 0.89
N LEU A 106 21.94 7.59 2.18
CA LEU A 106 21.99 6.25 2.76
C LEU A 106 20.65 5.54 2.55
N VAL A 107 19.56 6.28 2.71
CA VAL A 107 18.20 5.76 2.52
C VAL A 107 18.03 5.24 1.09
N SER A 108 18.41 6.04 0.11
CA SER A 108 18.33 5.67 -1.31
C SER A 108 19.24 4.49 -1.65
N PHE A 109 20.45 4.46 -1.11
CA PHE A 109 21.40 3.36 -1.35
C PHE A 109 20.88 2.02 -0.80
N ILE A 110 20.40 2.00 0.45
CA ILE A 110 19.86 0.79 1.06
C ILE A 110 18.54 0.38 0.40
N GLY A 111 17.67 1.34 0.09
CA GLY A 111 16.42 1.08 -0.64
C GLY A 111 16.68 0.46 -2.02
N LEU A 112 17.58 1.05 -2.80
CA LEU A 112 17.92 0.55 -4.14
C LEU A 112 18.58 -0.84 -4.08
N SER A 113 19.52 -1.05 -3.16
CA SER A 113 20.16 -2.37 -2.99
C SER A 113 19.16 -3.44 -2.57
N GLY A 114 18.23 -3.12 -1.69
CA GLY A 114 17.13 -4.00 -1.27
C GLY A 114 16.18 -4.31 -2.44
N ALA A 115 15.82 -3.30 -3.24
CA ALA A 115 14.98 -3.47 -4.41
C ALA A 115 15.63 -4.39 -5.47
N ILE A 116 16.91 -4.15 -5.81
CA ILE A 116 17.66 -4.98 -6.76
C ILE A 116 17.75 -6.43 -6.25
N LEU A 117 18.06 -6.61 -4.96
CA LEU A 117 18.12 -7.94 -4.36
C LEU A 117 16.78 -8.66 -4.39
N SER A 118 15.68 -7.95 -4.07
CA SER A 118 14.33 -8.50 -4.11
C SER A 118 13.92 -8.93 -5.52
N ILE A 119 14.18 -8.10 -6.53
CA ILE A 119 13.93 -8.44 -7.94
C ILE A 119 14.74 -9.67 -8.36
N PHE A 120 16.02 -9.69 -7.99
CA PHE A 120 16.90 -10.82 -8.31
C PHE A 120 16.43 -12.12 -7.65
N MET A 121 16.12 -12.09 -6.35
CA MET A 121 15.64 -13.27 -5.64
C MET A 121 14.28 -13.75 -6.17
N TRP A 122 13.38 -12.84 -6.50
CA TRP A 122 12.11 -13.18 -7.10
C TRP A 122 12.30 -13.80 -8.48
N SER A 123 13.20 -13.27 -9.33
CA SER A 123 13.48 -13.81 -10.66
C SER A 123 14.02 -15.25 -10.63
N LEU A 124 14.73 -15.62 -9.56
CA LEU A 124 15.21 -16.99 -9.37
C LEU A 124 14.10 -17.97 -8.95
N ASN A 125 13.01 -17.47 -8.35
CA ASN A 125 11.94 -18.33 -7.84
C ASN A 125 10.55 -17.63 -7.88
N PRO A 126 10.06 -17.24 -9.06
CA PRO A 126 8.87 -16.40 -9.21
C PRO A 126 7.57 -17.04 -8.73
N LEU A 127 7.55 -18.34 -8.51
CA LEU A 127 6.36 -19.12 -8.18
C LEU A 127 6.32 -19.60 -6.72
N SER A 128 7.40 -19.40 -5.95
CA SER A 128 7.43 -19.79 -4.53
C SER A 128 6.44 -19.00 -3.67
N ASP A 129 6.11 -17.81 -4.10
CA ASP A 129 5.31 -16.84 -3.33
C ASP A 129 3.85 -17.27 -3.20
N PHE A 130 3.29 -17.88 -4.25
CA PHE A 130 1.93 -18.43 -4.24
C PHE A 130 1.75 -19.56 -3.23
N GLN A 131 2.79 -20.35 -2.99
CA GLN A 131 2.74 -21.44 -2.01
C GLN A 131 3.13 -20.99 -0.60
N CYS A 132 3.93 -19.93 -0.50
CA CYS A 132 4.52 -19.53 0.77
C CYS A 132 3.50 -18.93 1.76
N SER A 133 2.54 -18.15 1.27
CA SER A 133 1.51 -17.56 2.14
C SER A 133 0.56 -18.60 2.75
N THR A 134 0.42 -19.77 2.10
CA THR A 134 -0.54 -20.82 2.49
C THR A 134 0.14 -22.00 3.20
N ASP A 135 1.44 -22.24 2.99
CA ASP A 135 2.15 -23.38 3.55
C ASP A 135 2.74 -23.09 4.93
N ARG A 136 1.97 -23.44 5.98
CA ARG A 136 2.37 -23.32 7.39
C ARG A 136 3.51 -24.27 7.79
N THR A 137 3.90 -25.20 6.92
CA THR A 137 4.96 -26.20 7.23
C THR A 137 6.35 -25.65 7.03
N ARG A 138 6.52 -24.53 6.32
CA ARG A 138 7.81 -23.87 6.11
C ARG A 138 8.21 -23.04 7.33
N SER A 139 9.52 -22.94 7.56
CA SER A 139 10.08 -22.08 8.61
C SER A 139 9.72 -20.60 8.37
N PHE A 140 9.68 -19.82 9.46
CA PHE A 140 9.22 -18.42 9.44
C PHE A 140 10.05 -17.52 8.50
N VAL A 141 11.39 -17.56 8.60
CA VAL A 141 12.28 -16.67 7.86
C VAL A 141 12.14 -16.78 6.33
N PRO A 142 12.20 -17.97 5.71
CA PRO A 142 11.97 -18.06 4.26
C PRO A 142 10.60 -17.55 3.80
N ARG A 143 9.56 -17.70 4.60
CA ARG A 143 8.24 -17.15 4.28
C ARG A 143 8.25 -15.63 4.26
N VAL A 144 8.86 -15.01 5.27
CA VAL A 144 8.99 -13.55 5.32
C VAL A 144 9.78 -13.04 4.12
N VAL A 145 10.93 -13.66 3.81
CA VAL A 145 11.76 -13.26 2.67
C VAL A 145 10.99 -13.34 1.35
N ASP A 146 10.36 -14.47 1.06
CA ASP A 146 9.62 -14.69 -0.17
C ASP A 146 8.45 -13.68 -0.29
N THR A 147 7.65 -13.52 0.78
CA THR A 147 6.53 -12.58 0.78
C THR A 147 6.99 -11.13 0.60
N THR A 148 8.07 -10.72 1.28
CA THR A 148 8.61 -9.36 1.15
C THR A 148 9.10 -9.12 -0.27
N ASN A 149 9.85 -10.05 -0.87
CA ASN A 149 10.33 -9.90 -2.24
C ASN A 149 9.18 -9.77 -3.25
N PHE A 150 8.14 -10.56 -3.08
CA PHE A 150 6.93 -10.49 -3.90
C PHE A 150 6.25 -9.12 -3.78
N VAL A 151 5.96 -8.68 -2.55
CA VAL A 151 5.32 -7.38 -2.31
C VAL A 151 6.19 -6.24 -2.85
N THR A 152 7.49 -6.26 -2.57
CA THR A 152 8.44 -5.24 -3.05
C THR A 152 8.43 -5.14 -4.58
N LEU A 153 8.44 -6.26 -5.29
CA LEU A 153 8.38 -6.26 -6.75
C LEU A 153 7.08 -5.62 -7.25
N TRP A 154 5.93 -6.01 -6.69
CA TRP A 154 4.64 -5.48 -7.13
C TRP A 154 4.50 -3.99 -6.84
N VAL A 155 5.01 -3.55 -5.69
CA VAL A 155 5.05 -2.13 -5.33
C VAL A 155 5.93 -1.34 -6.32
N ILE A 156 7.14 -1.83 -6.62
CA ILE A 156 8.03 -1.19 -7.62
C ILE A 156 7.35 -1.12 -8.99
N CYS A 157 6.74 -2.21 -9.45
CA CYS A 157 6.01 -2.24 -10.72
C CYS A 157 4.85 -1.23 -10.72
N GLY A 158 4.10 -1.15 -9.62
CA GLY A 158 2.99 -0.22 -9.48
C GLY A 158 3.42 1.24 -9.55
N PHE A 159 4.44 1.62 -8.78
CA PHE A 159 4.99 2.98 -8.85
C PHE A 159 5.55 3.30 -10.24
N LEU A 160 6.28 2.37 -10.84
CA LEU A 160 6.82 2.56 -12.19
C LEU A 160 5.70 2.76 -13.21
N MET A 161 4.64 1.95 -13.15
CA MET A 161 3.49 2.11 -14.03
C MET A 161 2.78 3.46 -13.83
N PHE A 162 2.62 3.90 -12.57
CA PHE A 162 2.04 5.20 -12.25
C PHE A 162 2.90 6.35 -12.78
N GLU A 163 4.18 6.35 -12.54
CA GLU A 163 5.11 7.38 -13.01
C GLU A 163 5.16 7.44 -14.54
N LEU A 164 5.24 6.28 -15.21
CA LEU A 164 5.19 6.22 -16.68
C LEU A 164 3.85 6.73 -17.22
N PHE A 165 2.74 6.38 -16.59
CA PHE A 165 1.43 6.88 -16.97
C PHE A 165 1.37 8.40 -16.86
N MET A 166 1.82 8.97 -15.75
CA MET A 166 1.87 10.42 -15.54
C MET A 166 2.79 11.11 -16.57
N TYR A 167 3.95 10.52 -16.84
CA TYR A 167 4.91 11.05 -17.81
C TYR A 167 4.33 11.06 -19.24
N PHE A 168 3.72 9.97 -19.69
CA PHE A 168 3.19 9.87 -21.05
C PHE A 168 1.89 10.63 -21.27
N THR A 169 1.04 10.73 -20.25
CA THR A 169 -0.25 11.42 -20.38
C THR A 169 -0.13 12.93 -20.11
N SER A 170 0.92 13.37 -19.41
CA SER A 170 1.12 14.76 -18.98
C SER A 170 -0.15 15.36 -18.33
N ILE A 171 -0.92 14.53 -17.62
CA ILE A 171 -2.18 14.93 -16.98
C ILE A 171 -1.89 15.90 -15.84
N ASP A 172 -2.50 17.09 -15.88
CA ASP A 172 -2.49 17.99 -14.74
C ASP A 172 -3.51 17.52 -13.70
N LEU A 173 -3.01 16.85 -12.67
CA LEU A 173 -3.85 16.34 -11.58
C LEU A 173 -4.61 17.46 -10.84
N LYS A 174 -4.06 18.68 -10.79
CA LYS A 174 -4.76 19.82 -10.18
C LYS A 174 -6.06 20.15 -10.94
N ALA A 175 -6.08 19.96 -12.26
CA ALA A 175 -7.26 20.22 -13.06
C ALA A 175 -8.43 19.29 -12.68
N PHE A 176 -8.15 18.06 -12.20
CA PHE A 176 -9.20 17.13 -11.75
C PHE A 176 -9.86 17.58 -10.45
N PHE A 177 -9.15 18.33 -9.61
CA PHE A 177 -9.69 18.83 -8.35
C PHE A 177 -10.20 20.28 -8.47
N ASN A 178 -9.93 20.96 -9.58
CA ASN A 178 -10.47 22.28 -9.87
C ASN A 178 -11.85 22.19 -10.56
N ILE A 179 -12.74 21.39 -9.95
CA ILE A 179 -14.10 21.14 -10.41
C ILE A 179 -15.10 21.64 -9.37
N TRP A 180 -16.38 21.45 -9.65
CA TRP A 180 -17.43 21.80 -8.71
C TRP A 180 -17.24 21.07 -7.36
N LEU A 181 -17.23 21.85 -6.28
CA LEU A 181 -16.90 21.40 -4.90
C LEU A 181 -17.59 20.07 -4.47
N PRO A 182 -18.89 19.84 -4.75
CA PRO A 182 -19.55 18.57 -4.40
C PRO A 182 -18.99 17.33 -5.11
N LEU A 183 -18.27 17.48 -6.22
CA LEU A 183 -17.64 16.36 -6.93
C LEU A 183 -16.24 16.04 -6.42
N VAL A 184 -15.61 16.95 -5.68
CA VAL A 184 -14.23 16.77 -5.20
C VAL A 184 -14.07 15.51 -4.34
N PRO A 185 -14.95 15.20 -3.35
CA PRO A 185 -14.86 13.96 -2.60
C PRO A 185 -14.99 12.71 -3.47
N LEU A 186 -15.88 12.74 -4.48
CA LEU A 186 -16.03 11.60 -5.40
C LEU A 186 -14.76 11.36 -6.21
N VAL A 187 -14.16 12.43 -6.74
CA VAL A 187 -12.90 12.33 -7.49
C VAL A 187 -11.78 11.81 -6.58
N ALA A 188 -11.68 12.29 -5.35
CA ALA A 188 -10.70 11.80 -4.38
C ALA A 188 -10.89 10.30 -4.06
N ILE A 189 -12.13 9.82 -3.94
CA ILE A 189 -12.47 8.40 -3.78
C ILE A 189 -12.01 7.59 -5.00
N LEU A 190 -12.23 8.07 -6.21
CA LEU A 190 -11.77 7.40 -7.44
C LEU A 190 -10.24 7.31 -7.49
N PHE A 191 -9.51 8.34 -7.02
CA PHE A 191 -8.07 8.27 -6.86
C PHE A 191 -7.66 7.23 -5.80
N GLY A 192 -8.47 7.03 -4.77
CA GLY A 192 -8.26 5.99 -3.76
C GLY A 192 -8.33 4.57 -4.32
N PHE A 193 -8.99 4.33 -5.46
CA PHE A 193 -9.01 3.01 -6.12
C PHE A 193 -7.75 2.71 -6.92
N LEU A 194 -6.92 3.72 -7.17
CA LEU A 194 -5.64 3.49 -7.82
C LEU A 194 -4.71 2.79 -6.82
N PRO A 195 -4.18 1.62 -7.19
CA PRO A 195 -3.31 0.90 -6.28
C PRO A 195 -2.00 1.67 -6.06
N GLY A 196 -1.53 1.67 -4.82
CA GLY A 196 -0.27 2.29 -4.44
C GLY A 196 -0.41 3.57 -3.62
N CYS A 197 0.67 3.96 -2.97
CA CYS A 197 0.71 5.15 -2.12
C CYS A 197 0.83 6.47 -2.89
N GLY A 198 1.32 6.45 -4.14
CA GLY A 198 1.53 7.66 -4.96
C GLY A 198 0.28 8.52 -5.12
N PRO A 199 -0.83 8.00 -5.65
CA PRO A 199 -2.09 8.74 -5.79
C PRO A 199 -2.58 9.30 -4.46
N GLN A 200 -2.46 8.55 -3.38
CA GLN A 200 -2.86 8.95 -2.03
C GLN A 200 -2.02 10.13 -1.52
N ILE A 201 -0.70 10.07 -1.65
CA ILE A 201 0.21 11.15 -1.25
C ILE A 201 -0.15 12.45 -1.98
N ILE A 202 -0.55 12.38 -3.25
CA ILE A 202 -0.97 13.54 -4.02
C ILE A 202 -2.26 14.15 -3.44
N VAL A 203 -3.26 13.32 -3.14
CA VAL A 203 -4.53 13.78 -2.55
C VAL A 203 -4.27 14.42 -1.18
N THR A 204 -3.51 13.75 -0.31
CA THR A 204 -3.12 14.29 1.00
C THR A 204 -2.33 15.60 0.87
N THR A 205 -1.42 15.70 -0.10
CA THR A 205 -0.69 16.95 -0.36
C THR A 205 -1.61 18.07 -0.80
N PHE A 206 -2.63 17.78 -1.60
CA PHE A 206 -3.63 18.78 -2.00
C PHE A 206 -4.48 19.22 -0.83
N TYR A 207 -4.85 18.31 0.08
CA TYR A 207 -5.52 18.66 1.32
C TYR A 207 -4.66 19.58 2.20
N LEU A 208 -3.42 19.21 2.46
CA LEU A 208 -2.50 20.01 3.29
C LEU A 208 -2.20 21.40 2.71
N ASN A 209 -2.27 21.55 1.39
CA ASN A 209 -2.13 22.84 0.72
C ASN A 209 -3.47 23.61 0.60
N GLY A 210 -4.58 23.07 1.11
CA GLY A 210 -5.89 23.72 1.08
C GLY A 210 -6.56 23.74 -0.29
N TYR A 211 -6.16 22.89 -1.21
CA TYR A 211 -6.79 22.76 -2.53
C TYR A 211 -8.07 21.93 -2.51
N ILE A 212 -8.16 20.99 -1.58
CA ILE A 212 -9.32 20.12 -1.44
C ILE A 212 -9.81 20.09 0.01
N PRO A 213 -11.12 19.85 0.25
CA PRO A 213 -11.68 19.79 1.59
C PRO A 213 -11.32 18.52 2.34
N LEU A 214 -11.52 18.53 3.67
CA LEU A 214 -11.28 17.36 4.54
C LEU A 214 -12.15 16.16 4.15
N SER A 215 -13.37 16.40 3.70
CA SER A 215 -14.29 15.38 3.20
C SER A 215 -13.68 14.56 2.05
N ALA A 216 -12.95 15.20 1.15
CA ALA A 216 -12.25 14.55 0.06
C ALA A 216 -11.09 13.67 0.56
N GLU A 217 -10.29 14.17 1.52
CA GLU A 217 -9.22 13.40 2.14
C GLU A 217 -9.76 12.18 2.89
N ILE A 218 -10.84 12.33 3.66
CA ILE A 218 -11.52 11.20 4.33
C ILE A 218 -12.01 10.17 3.31
N GLY A 219 -12.65 10.62 2.23
CA GLY A 219 -13.12 9.75 1.16
C GLY A 219 -11.99 8.95 0.53
N ASN A 220 -10.89 9.60 0.19
CA ASN A 220 -9.68 8.97 -0.33
C ASN A 220 -9.10 7.95 0.66
N ALA A 221 -8.93 8.35 1.92
CA ALA A 221 -8.35 7.50 2.95
C ALA A 221 -9.15 6.21 3.20
N ILE A 222 -10.50 6.28 3.17
CA ILE A 222 -11.37 5.12 3.38
C ILE A 222 -11.43 4.24 2.13
N SER A 223 -11.37 4.81 0.93
CA SER A 223 -11.43 4.06 -0.33
C SER A 223 -10.11 3.42 -0.72
N ASN A 224 -9.00 3.90 -0.17
CA ASN A 224 -7.68 3.44 -0.57
C ASN A 224 -7.32 2.09 0.05
N ASP A 225 -6.98 1.16 -0.81
CA ASP A 225 -6.48 -0.17 -0.44
C ASP A 225 -4.95 -0.22 -0.30
N GLY A 226 -4.27 0.88 -0.60
CA GLY A 226 -2.81 1.03 -0.50
C GLY A 226 -2.02 0.05 -1.37
N ASP A 227 -0.78 -0.18 -0.99
CA ASP A 227 0.14 -1.11 -1.68
C ASP A 227 -0.32 -2.58 -1.55
N ALA A 228 -1.19 -2.89 -0.58
CA ALA A 228 -1.75 -4.23 -0.42
C ALA A 228 -2.61 -4.68 -1.60
N LEU A 229 -3.12 -3.74 -2.40
CA LEU A 229 -3.91 -4.05 -3.59
C LEU A 229 -3.07 -4.73 -4.69
N PHE A 230 -1.79 -4.41 -4.84
CA PHE A 230 -0.93 -5.03 -5.85
C PHE A 230 -0.82 -6.56 -5.67
N PRO A 231 -0.37 -7.09 -4.52
CA PRO A 231 -0.36 -8.53 -4.31
C PRO A 231 -1.77 -9.14 -4.33
N ALA A 232 -2.79 -8.42 -3.88
CA ALA A 232 -4.17 -8.91 -3.92
C ALA A 232 -4.67 -9.08 -5.36
N ILE A 233 -4.40 -8.14 -6.27
CA ILE A 233 -4.73 -8.27 -7.70
C ILE A 233 -3.98 -9.45 -8.32
N ALA A 234 -2.70 -9.62 -7.99
CA ALA A 234 -1.91 -10.72 -8.54
C ALA A 234 -2.41 -12.10 -8.09
N LEU A 235 -2.83 -12.22 -6.83
CA LEU A 235 -3.27 -13.49 -6.24
C LEU A 235 -4.74 -13.80 -6.48
N ALA A 236 -5.61 -12.82 -6.41
CA ALA A 236 -7.06 -12.99 -6.47
C ALA A 236 -7.74 -11.73 -7.06
N PRO A 237 -7.60 -11.45 -8.37
CA PRO A 237 -8.05 -10.19 -8.98
C PRO A 237 -9.54 -9.93 -8.77
N LYS A 238 -10.38 -10.93 -8.87
CA LYS A 238 -11.83 -10.79 -8.61
C LYS A 238 -12.12 -10.38 -7.17
N ALA A 239 -11.43 -10.99 -6.21
CA ALA A 239 -11.62 -10.66 -4.80
C ALA A 239 -11.09 -9.25 -4.48
N ALA A 240 -9.99 -8.85 -5.08
CA ALA A 240 -9.43 -7.50 -4.95
C ALA A 240 -10.44 -6.45 -5.45
N ILE A 241 -10.94 -6.57 -6.68
CA ILE A 241 -11.93 -5.63 -7.25
C ILE A 241 -13.19 -5.56 -6.39
N ILE A 242 -13.71 -6.70 -5.94
CA ILE A 242 -14.91 -6.72 -5.09
C ILE A 242 -14.63 -6.04 -3.75
N ALA A 243 -13.46 -6.25 -3.14
CA ALA A 243 -13.09 -5.62 -1.88
C ALA A 243 -12.99 -4.09 -2.03
N THR A 244 -12.38 -3.59 -3.10
CA THR A 244 -12.31 -2.15 -3.41
C THR A 244 -13.71 -1.56 -3.64
N LEU A 245 -14.62 -2.27 -4.28
CA LEU A 245 -16.01 -1.81 -4.42
C LEU A 245 -16.75 -1.76 -3.07
N TYR A 246 -16.46 -2.66 -2.15
CA TYR A 246 -17.01 -2.60 -0.79
C TYR A 246 -16.45 -1.43 0.03
N SER A 247 -15.19 -1.03 -0.17
CA SER A 247 -14.62 0.15 0.49
C SER A 247 -15.20 1.46 -0.05
N ALA A 248 -15.66 1.49 -1.31
CA ALA A 248 -16.30 2.64 -1.91
C ALA A 248 -17.57 3.09 -1.18
N VAL A 249 -18.38 2.14 -0.70
CA VAL A 249 -19.66 2.45 -0.05
C VAL A 249 -19.47 3.28 1.22
N PRO A 250 -18.69 2.84 2.23
CA PRO A 250 -18.44 3.68 3.39
C PRO A 250 -17.66 4.95 3.05
N ALA A 251 -16.73 4.91 2.08
CA ALA A 251 -16.01 6.10 1.66
C ALA A 251 -16.95 7.21 1.20
N ILE A 252 -17.93 6.89 0.35
CA ILE A 252 -18.94 7.84 -0.10
C ILE A 252 -19.78 8.34 1.07
N ILE A 253 -20.27 7.45 1.92
CA ILE A 253 -21.12 7.82 3.07
C ILE A 253 -20.38 8.79 4.00
N PHE A 254 -19.15 8.44 4.39
CA PHE A 254 -18.40 9.29 5.33
C PHE A 254 -17.93 10.59 4.68
N ALA A 255 -17.41 10.57 3.45
CA ALA A 255 -16.98 11.77 2.76
C ALA A 255 -18.12 12.79 2.65
N TYR A 256 -19.27 12.37 2.14
CA TYR A 256 -20.41 13.29 1.99
C TYR A 256 -21.06 13.66 3.34
N SER A 257 -21.04 12.78 4.34
CA SER A 257 -21.46 13.16 5.68
C SER A 257 -20.60 14.27 6.26
N PHE A 258 -19.27 14.17 6.14
CA PHE A 258 -18.37 15.23 6.58
C PHE A 258 -18.57 16.52 5.79
N MET A 259 -18.75 16.42 4.48
CA MET A 259 -18.99 17.58 3.62
C MET A 259 -20.28 18.35 4.02
N PHE A 260 -21.37 17.63 4.35
CA PHE A 260 -22.65 18.29 4.67
C PHE A 260 -22.77 18.77 6.12
N PHE A 261 -22.04 18.16 7.06
CA PHE A 261 -22.18 18.49 8.48
C PHE A 261 -21.04 19.32 9.05
N LEU A 262 -19.87 19.35 8.41
CA LEU A 262 -18.66 19.98 8.95
C LEU A 262 -18.02 21.02 8.02
N GLU A 263 -18.30 21.00 6.73
CA GLU A 263 -17.85 21.96 5.70
C GLU A 263 -19.02 22.76 5.13
#